data_bd6aeda15c112ee0bca27719d5dbb4e3
#
_entry.id   bd6aeda15c112ee0bca27719d5dbb4e3
#
_cell.length_a   1.000
_cell.length_b   1.000
_cell.length_c   1.000
_cell.angle_alpha   90.00
_cell.angle_beta   90.00
_cell.angle_gamma   90.00
#
_symmetry.space_group_name_H-M   'P 1'
#
loop_
_entity.id
_entity.type
_entity.pdbx_description
1 polymer ?
#
loop_
_entity_poly.entity_id
_entity_poly.type
_entity_poly.pdbx_seq_one_letter_code
_entity_poly.pdbx_strand_id
1 'polypeptide(L)'
;PHLLIPVVTDPKKAAGALHWAVTEMDDRYQKFADASVRDIKSYNKKLEEHNYQLPINSNGELGTFEKMPEMVVIVDELADLMMVAAKEVEESICRLAQKARAAGIYLILATQRPSVDVVTGLIKANMPSRIAFAVNSGVDSRTILDMFGAEKLLGNGDMLYYPQGYTKPLRVQGAFVSDEEVQDVVDYIKGNNEEASYDENVTKHIESGADGSDGATAIGGGSGFEDTRDSYFAEAGRLIVSKEKGSIGMLQRNFKIGFNRAARIMDQLEEAGVVGPEMGTKPRTVHMTPTQFEQFLNPSAVSAVEEEYPVSDDF
;
A
#
# COMPACT_ATOMS: atom_id res chain seq x y z
N PRO A 1 3.14 -2.58 21.84
CA PRO A 1 2.45 -3.81 21.42
C PRO A 1 1.36 -3.57 20.36
N HIS A 2 0.84 -2.34 20.24
CA HIS A 2 -0.22 -2.01 19.26
C HIS A 2 0.32 -1.48 17.92
N LEU A 3 1.62 -1.20 17.82
CA LEU A 3 2.21 -0.70 16.59
C LEU A 3 2.44 -1.85 15.61
N LEU A 4 1.92 -1.71 14.39
CA LEU A 4 2.15 -2.65 13.30
C LEU A 4 3.60 -2.58 12.78
N ILE A 5 4.14 -1.35 12.75
CA ILE A 5 5.52 -1.03 12.36
C ILE A 5 6.11 -0.03 13.36
N PRO A 6 7.43 0.11 13.45
CA PRO A 6 8.05 1.19 14.21
C PRO A 6 7.54 2.56 13.77
N VAL A 7 7.60 3.57 14.65
CA VAL A 7 7.23 4.94 14.30
C VAL A 7 8.08 5.42 13.12
N VAL A 8 7.41 5.81 12.04
CA VAL A 8 8.08 6.28 10.81
C VAL A 8 8.40 7.77 10.95
N THR A 9 9.68 8.11 10.97
CA THR A 9 10.15 9.49 11.14
C THR A 9 10.62 10.13 9.83
N ASP A 10 10.89 9.34 8.80
CA ASP A 10 11.27 9.84 7.47
C ASP A 10 10.02 10.15 6.63
N PRO A 11 9.86 11.39 6.10
CA PRO A 11 8.67 11.78 5.34
C PRO A 11 8.43 10.97 4.06
N LYS A 12 9.49 10.50 3.38
CA LYS A 12 9.34 9.66 2.18
C LYS A 12 8.81 8.28 2.55
N LYS A 13 9.37 7.68 3.60
CA LYS A 13 8.87 6.41 4.13
C LYS A 13 7.44 6.55 4.65
N ALA A 14 7.07 7.70 5.24
CA ALA A 14 5.71 7.98 5.69
C ALA A 14 4.71 8.08 4.52
N ALA A 15 5.10 8.68 3.39
CA ALA A 15 4.29 8.64 2.16
C ALA A 15 4.12 7.20 1.65
N GLY A 16 5.18 6.39 1.69
CA GLY A 16 5.13 4.95 1.39
C GLY A 16 4.20 4.18 2.32
N ALA A 17 4.17 4.51 3.62
CA ALA A 17 3.26 3.90 4.59
C ALA A 17 1.78 4.23 4.30
N LEU A 18 1.47 5.46 3.89
CA LEU A 18 0.14 5.83 3.43
C LEU A 18 -0.27 5.08 2.17
N HIS A 19 0.64 4.93 1.22
CA HIS A 19 0.41 4.15 0.01
C HIS A 19 0.17 2.67 0.33
N TRP A 20 0.97 2.09 1.24
CA TRP A 20 0.74 0.73 1.74
C TRP A 20 -0.65 0.58 2.37
N ALA A 21 -1.10 1.53 3.18
CA ALA A 21 -2.44 1.48 3.78
C ALA A 21 -3.56 1.49 2.71
N VAL A 22 -3.34 2.15 1.57
CA VAL A 22 -4.25 2.10 0.41
C VAL A 22 -4.26 0.70 -0.20
N THR A 23 -3.10 0.08 -0.37
CA THR A 23 -2.99 -1.29 -0.89
C THR A 23 -3.68 -2.29 0.04
N GLU A 24 -3.42 -2.22 1.33
CA GLU A 24 -4.09 -3.05 2.34
C GLU A 24 -5.62 -2.88 2.31
N MET A 25 -6.10 -1.65 2.13
CA MET A 25 -7.54 -1.39 1.95
C MET A 25 -8.09 -2.12 0.72
N ASP A 26 -7.41 -2.04 -0.42
CA ASP A 26 -7.85 -2.69 -1.66
C ASP A 26 -7.81 -4.23 -1.51
N ASP A 27 -6.80 -4.78 -0.84
CA ASP A 27 -6.68 -6.21 -0.53
C ASP A 27 -7.81 -6.69 0.39
N ARG A 28 -8.19 -5.89 1.39
CA ARG A 28 -9.34 -6.18 2.25
C ARG A 28 -10.65 -6.22 1.44
N TYR A 29 -10.83 -5.28 0.51
CA TYR A 29 -12.00 -5.29 -0.37
C TYR A 29 -12.05 -6.52 -1.26
N GLN A 30 -10.91 -6.99 -1.78
CA GLN A 30 -10.85 -8.24 -2.52
C GLN A 30 -11.30 -9.42 -1.66
N LYS A 31 -10.79 -9.55 -0.43
CA LYS A 31 -11.19 -10.59 0.52
C LYS A 31 -12.68 -10.49 0.88
N PHE A 32 -13.25 -9.27 0.97
CA PHE A 32 -14.69 -9.10 1.19
C PHE A 32 -15.51 -9.57 -0.02
N ALA A 33 -15.05 -9.29 -1.23
CA ALA A 33 -15.71 -9.78 -2.45
C ALA A 33 -15.71 -11.31 -2.52
N ASP A 34 -14.56 -11.95 -2.27
CA ASP A 34 -14.40 -13.41 -2.26
C ASP A 34 -15.28 -14.06 -1.18
N ALA A 35 -15.35 -13.43 -0.01
CA ALA A 35 -16.24 -13.86 1.07
C ALA A 35 -17.71 -13.44 0.89
N SER A 36 -18.06 -12.68 -0.15
CA SER A 36 -19.41 -12.14 -0.39
C SER A 36 -19.97 -11.34 0.79
N VAL A 37 -19.13 -10.48 1.38
CA VAL A 37 -19.47 -9.57 2.49
C VAL A 37 -19.17 -8.12 2.10
N ARG A 38 -19.57 -7.13 2.93
CA ARG A 38 -19.48 -5.70 2.58
C ARG A 38 -18.45 -4.93 3.39
N ASP A 39 -18.10 -5.44 4.57
CA ASP A 39 -17.26 -4.73 5.53
C ASP A 39 -16.54 -5.70 6.46
N ILE A 40 -15.56 -5.17 7.20
CA ILE A 40 -14.72 -5.93 8.12
C ILE A 40 -15.52 -6.64 9.22
N LYS A 41 -16.60 -6.04 9.71
CA LYS A 41 -17.42 -6.65 10.78
C LYS A 41 -18.13 -7.87 10.27
N SER A 42 -18.75 -7.75 9.09
CA SER A 42 -19.42 -8.87 8.41
C SER A 42 -18.43 -9.97 8.02
N TYR A 43 -17.20 -9.59 7.60
CA TYR A 43 -16.13 -10.54 7.30
C TYR A 43 -15.72 -11.33 8.54
N ASN A 44 -15.37 -10.64 9.61
CA ASN A 44 -14.95 -11.27 10.86
C ASN A 44 -16.04 -12.15 11.47
N LYS A 45 -17.32 -11.70 11.42
CA LYS A 45 -18.46 -12.51 11.86
C LYS A 45 -18.62 -13.78 11.03
N LYS A 46 -18.48 -13.68 9.71
CA LYS A 46 -18.55 -14.85 8.81
C LYS A 46 -17.44 -15.85 9.09
N LEU A 47 -16.20 -15.36 9.36
CA LEU A 47 -15.10 -16.22 9.77
C LEU A 47 -15.42 -17.01 11.05
N GLU A 48 -15.96 -16.34 12.08
CA GLU A 48 -16.34 -17.00 13.34
C GLU A 48 -17.43 -18.07 13.09
N GLU A 49 -18.45 -17.77 12.30
CA GLU A 49 -19.54 -18.70 11.96
C GLU A 49 -19.04 -19.93 11.21
N HIS A 50 -17.94 -19.82 10.46
CA HIS A 50 -17.35 -20.92 9.66
C HIS A 50 -16.07 -21.49 10.27
N ASN A 51 -15.84 -21.33 11.58
CA ASN A 51 -14.65 -21.82 12.28
C ASN A 51 -13.34 -21.38 11.61
N TYR A 52 -13.27 -20.14 11.15
CA TYR A 52 -12.11 -19.54 10.48
C TYR A 52 -11.71 -20.19 9.14
N GLN A 53 -12.64 -20.95 8.53
CA GLN A 53 -12.44 -21.59 7.23
C GLN A 53 -13.38 -20.98 6.18
N LEU A 54 -12.81 -20.48 5.09
CA LEU A 54 -13.58 -19.97 3.95
C LEU A 54 -13.09 -20.63 2.64
N PRO A 55 -13.93 -20.72 1.60
CA PRO A 55 -13.51 -21.21 0.29
C PRO A 55 -12.40 -20.31 -0.29
N ILE A 56 -11.30 -20.94 -0.77
CA ILE A 56 -10.20 -20.27 -1.44
C ILE A 56 -10.47 -20.12 -2.95
N ASN A 57 -11.22 -21.06 -3.51
CA ASN A 57 -11.49 -21.12 -4.93
C ASN A 57 -12.92 -21.64 -5.22
N SER A 58 -13.32 -21.58 -6.48
CA SER A 58 -14.63 -22.08 -6.95
C SER A 58 -14.83 -23.58 -6.80
N ASN A 59 -13.77 -24.35 -6.51
CA ASN A 59 -13.83 -25.79 -6.31
C ASN A 59 -14.18 -26.19 -4.87
N GLY A 60 -14.36 -25.20 -3.97
CA GLY A 60 -14.75 -25.42 -2.59
C GLY A 60 -13.61 -25.84 -1.64
N GLU A 61 -12.36 -25.71 -2.06
CA GLU A 61 -11.23 -25.85 -1.14
C GLU A 61 -11.30 -24.79 -0.05
N LEU A 62 -11.13 -25.22 1.22
CA LEU A 62 -11.21 -24.34 2.38
C LEU A 62 -9.79 -23.90 2.79
N GLY A 63 -9.63 -22.60 2.99
CA GLY A 63 -8.45 -22.02 3.63
C GLY A 63 -8.74 -21.53 5.04
N THR A 64 -7.74 -21.54 5.88
CA THR A 64 -7.82 -20.98 7.21
C THR A 64 -7.44 -19.49 7.16
N PHE A 65 -8.29 -18.65 7.71
CA PHE A 65 -8.10 -17.21 7.73
C PHE A 65 -8.16 -16.67 9.17
N GLU A 66 -7.47 -15.59 9.40
CA GLU A 66 -7.51 -14.89 10.68
C GLU A 66 -8.45 -13.70 10.64
N LYS A 67 -8.94 -13.29 11.83
CA LYS A 67 -9.69 -12.05 11.96
C LYS A 67 -8.85 -10.87 11.51
N MET A 68 -9.46 -10.00 10.73
CA MET A 68 -8.84 -8.71 10.39
C MET A 68 -8.95 -7.75 11.57
N PRO A 69 -7.86 -7.19 12.05
CA PRO A 69 -7.90 -6.11 13.05
C PRO A 69 -8.36 -4.80 12.42
N GLU A 70 -9.00 -3.95 13.22
CA GLU A 70 -9.16 -2.54 12.85
C GLU A 70 -7.80 -1.83 12.94
N MET A 71 -7.54 -0.92 12.01
CA MET A 71 -6.29 -0.21 11.88
C MET A 71 -6.51 1.29 12.02
N VAL A 72 -5.64 1.97 12.76
CA VAL A 72 -5.62 3.43 12.87
C VAL A 72 -4.29 3.94 12.34
N VAL A 73 -4.36 4.80 11.33
CA VAL A 73 -3.21 5.50 10.76
C VAL A 73 -3.18 6.90 11.35
N ILE A 74 -2.12 7.24 12.08
CA ILE A 74 -1.96 8.52 12.75
C ILE A 74 -0.81 9.28 12.08
N VAL A 75 -1.08 10.49 11.60
CA VAL A 75 -0.10 11.43 11.09
C VAL A 75 0.00 12.58 12.08
N ASP A 76 1.16 12.73 12.74
CA ASP A 76 1.40 13.73 13.77
C ASP A 76 1.59 15.14 13.18
N GLU A 77 2.37 15.26 12.09
CA GLU A 77 2.57 16.52 11.38
C GLU A 77 2.42 16.33 9.86
N LEU A 78 1.21 16.62 9.37
CA LEU A 78 0.90 16.48 7.94
C LEU A 78 1.72 17.43 7.06
N ALA A 79 2.09 18.62 7.59
CA ALA A 79 2.85 19.58 6.81
C ALA A 79 4.19 19.02 6.33
N ASP A 80 4.88 18.23 7.14
CA ASP A 80 6.17 17.66 6.78
C ASP A 80 6.05 16.66 5.61
N LEU A 81 4.95 15.90 5.53
CA LEU A 81 4.67 15.02 4.41
C LEU A 81 4.31 15.81 3.15
N MET A 82 3.48 16.84 3.29
CA MET A 82 3.05 17.69 2.18
C MET A 82 4.20 18.49 1.57
N MET A 83 5.24 18.80 2.32
CA MET A 83 6.46 19.46 1.80
C MET A 83 7.29 18.54 0.90
N VAL A 84 7.22 17.23 1.07
CA VAL A 84 8.08 16.26 0.38
C VAL A 84 7.34 15.58 -0.79
N ALA A 85 6.10 15.17 -0.59
CA ALA A 85 5.33 14.35 -1.53
C ALA A 85 3.85 14.75 -1.54
N ALA A 86 3.53 16.04 -1.72
CA ALA A 86 2.18 16.60 -1.56
C ALA A 86 1.12 15.84 -2.34
N LYS A 87 1.37 15.58 -3.64
CA LYS A 87 0.39 14.96 -4.53
C LYS A 87 0.07 13.51 -4.12
N GLU A 88 1.09 12.73 -3.84
CA GLU A 88 0.96 11.30 -3.48
C GLU A 88 0.29 11.15 -2.11
N VAL A 89 0.67 12.00 -1.16
CA VAL A 89 0.08 12.04 0.19
C VAL A 89 -1.37 12.45 0.13
N GLU A 90 -1.71 13.52 -0.58
CA GLU A 90 -3.08 13.99 -0.75
C GLU A 90 -3.96 12.92 -1.42
N GLU A 91 -3.48 12.28 -2.49
CA GLU A 91 -4.19 11.21 -3.19
C GLU A 91 -4.45 10.01 -2.28
N SER A 92 -3.44 9.56 -1.54
CA SER A 92 -3.57 8.44 -0.60
C SER A 92 -4.56 8.76 0.52
N ILE A 93 -4.47 9.95 1.13
CA ILE A 93 -5.42 10.41 2.15
C ILE A 93 -6.85 10.45 1.60
N CYS A 94 -7.06 11.00 0.41
CA CYS A 94 -8.38 11.09 -0.19
C CYS A 94 -8.98 9.70 -0.46
N ARG A 95 -8.19 8.76 -1.01
CA ARG A 95 -8.63 7.36 -1.25
C ARG A 95 -9.03 6.67 0.05
N LEU A 96 -8.19 6.76 1.08
CA LEU A 96 -8.47 6.17 2.40
C LEU A 96 -9.71 6.81 3.02
N ALA A 97 -9.79 8.14 3.07
CA ALA A 97 -10.93 8.84 3.68
C ALA A 97 -12.28 8.51 3.03
N GLN A 98 -12.28 8.24 1.70
CA GLN A 98 -13.50 7.87 0.97
C GLN A 98 -13.97 6.45 1.21
N LYS A 99 -13.06 5.49 1.36
CA LYS A 99 -13.40 4.07 1.29
C LYS A 99 -12.95 3.25 2.50
N ALA A 100 -11.93 3.67 3.24
CA ALA A 100 -11.26 2.81 4.21
C ALA A 100 -12.11 2.43 5.43
N ARG A 101 -13.18 3.16 5.74
CA ARG A 101 -14.07 2.88 6.87
C ARG A 101 -14.67 1.47 6.84
N ALA A 102 -15.15 1.03 5.68
CA ALA A 102 -15.70 -0.33 5.55
C ALA A 102 -14.62 -1.41 5.66
N ALA A 103 -13.39 -1.08 5.27
CA ALA A 103 -12.21 -1.94 5.45
C ALA A 103 -11.65 -1.92 6.89
N GLY A 104 -12.23 -1.14 7.80
CA GLY A 104 -11.77 -1.01 9.18
C GLY A 104 -10.48 -0.23 9.33
N ILE A 105 -10.20 0.71 8.42
CA ILE A 105 -9.02 1.57 8.47
C ILE A 105 -9.47 3.01 8.72
N TYR A 106 -8.89 3.66 9.72
CA TYR A 106 -9.25 5.00 10.18
C TYR A 106 -8.03 5.92 10.11
N LEU A 107 -8.27 7.20 9.79
CA LEU A 107 -7.24 8.23 9.71
C LEU A 107 -7.41 9.26 10.81
N ILE A 108 -6.29 9.61 11.45
CA ILE A 108 -6.16 10.79 12.31
C ILE A 108 -5.01 11.62 11.73
N LEU A 109 -5.36 12.81 11.22
CA LEU A 109 -4.40 13.74 10.64
C LEU A 109 -4.25 14.95 11.55
N ALA A 110 -3.04 15.24 11.99
CA ALA A 110 -2.71 16.42 12.77
C ALA A 110 -1.69 17.30 12.06
N THR A 111 -1.71 18.58 12.35
CA THR A 111 -0.69 19.54 11.90
C THR A 111 -0.64 20.75 12.80
N GLN A 112 0.56 21.27 13.03
CA GLN A 112 0.80 22.56 13.70
C GLN A 112 0.85 23.73 12.70
N ARG A 113 0.77 23.42 11.38
CA ARG A 113 0.87 24.42 10.29
C ARG A 113 -0.41 24.44 9.45
N PRO A 114 -1.49 25.08 9.94
CA PRO A 114 -2.78 25.07 9.26
C PRO A 114 -2.80 26.03 8.07
N SER A 115 -1.97 25.77 7.06
CA SER A 115 -1.98 26.50 5.79
C SER A 115 -2.88 25.82 4.75
N VAL A 116 -3.29 26.54 3.72
CA VAL A 116 -4.13 26.02 2.63
C VAL A 116 -3.41 24.96 1.78
N ASP A 117 -2.07 24.97 1.78
CA ASP A 117 -1.24 24.00 1.07
C ASP A 117 -1.13 22.68 1.86
N VAL A 118 -1.41 22.69 3.15
CA VAL A 118 -1.40 21.52 4.03
C VAL A 118 -2.81 20.97 4.22
N VAL A 119 -3.76 21.84 4.61
CA VAL A 119 -5.17 21.48 4.80
C VAL A 119 -5.92 21.87 3.53
N THR A 120 -5.72 21.11 2.47
CA THR A 120 -6.27 21.41 1.15
C THR A 120 -7.78 21.25 1.08
N GLY A 121 -8.37 21.82 0.04
CA GLY A 121 -9.81 21.66 -0.21
C GLY A 121 -10.23 20.20 -0.41
N LEU A 122 -9.36 19.38 -1.02
CA LEU A 122 -9.63 17.95 -1.24
C LEU A 122 -9.60 17.16 0.07
N ILE A 123 -8.61 17.41 0.92
CA ILE A 123 -8.54 16.80 2.25
C ILE A 123 -9.78 17.19 3.07
N LYS A 124 -10.15 18.48 3.11
CA LYS A 124 -11.33 18.96 3.83
C LYS A 124 -12.64 18.34 3.34
N ALA A 125 -12.79 18.14 2.04
CA ALA A 125 -13.98 17.52 1.45
C ALA A 125 -14.16 16.06 1.88
N ASN A 126 -13.04 15.34 2.10
CA ASN A 126 -13.05 13.93 2.46
C ASN A 126 -12.91 13.67 3.97
N MET A 127 -12.42 14.65 4.73
CA MET A 127 -12.28 14.63 6.20
C MET A 127 -13.23 15.65 6.85
N PRO A 128 -14.53 15.32 6.94
CA PRO A 128 -15.56 16.29 7.38
C PRO A 128 -15.54 16.54 8.88
N SER A 129 -15.06 15.62 9.72
CA SER A 129 -14.94 15.80 11.17
C SER A 129 -13.61 16.45 11.49
N ARG A 130 -13.65 17.59 12.19
CA ARG A 130 -12.45 18.41 12.43
C ARG A 130 -12.38 18.88 13.87
N ILE A 131 -11.18 19.09 14.35
CA ILE A 131 -10.88 19.70 15.65
C ILE A 131 -9.91 20.83 15.41
N ALA A 132 -10.18 21.98 15.98
CA ALA A 132 -9.22 23.08 16.05
C ALA A 132 -8.96 23.45 17.51
N PHE A 133 -7.72 23.43 17.91
CA PHE A 133 -7.23 24.05 19.12
C PHE A 133 -7.02 25.55 18.91
N ALA A 134 -6.54 26.27 19.92
CA ALA A 134 -6.24 27.69 19.79
C ALA A 134 -5.22 27.93 18.67
N VAL A 135 -5.54 28.87 17.78
CA VAL A 135 -4.69 29.28 16.65
C VAL A 135 -4.39 30.77 16.72
N ASN A 136 -3.33 31.20 16.02
CA ASN A 136 -2.85 32.58 16.08
C ASN A 136 -3.73 33.57 15.30
N SER A 137 -4.47 33.10 14.30
CA SER A 137 -5.24 33.98 13.42
C SER A 137 -6.60 33.41 13.03
N GLY A 138 -7.54 34.30 12.68
CA GLY A 138 -8.81 33.88 12.11
C GLY A 138 -8.66 33.22 10.72
N VAL A 139 -7.56 33.48 10.02
CA VAL A 139 -7.25 32.80 8.73
C VAL A 139 -6.97 31.31 9.00
N ASP A 140 -6.18 31.00 10.04
CA ASP A 140 -5.89 29.63 10.43
C ASP A 140 -7.17 28.89 10.86
N SER A 141 -8.04 29.57 11.64
CA SER A 141 -9.34 29.03 11.99
C SER A 141 -10.20 28.67 10.76
N ARG A 142 -10.25 29.57 9.77
CA ARG A 142 -10.95 29.31 8.49
C ARG A 142 -10.32 28.19 7.70
N THR A 143 -9.00 28.07 7.71
CA THR A 143 -8.30 26.98 7.00
C THR A 143 -8.74 25.63 7.55
N ILE A 144 -8.89 25.48 8.86
CA ILE A 144 -9.27 24.22 9.50
C ILE A 144 -10.80 24.02 9.44
N LEU A 145 -11.58 25.00 9.91
CA LEU A 145 -13.01 24.83 10.20
C LEU A 145 -13.94 25.44 9.15
N ASP A 146 -13.40 26.12 8.14
CA ASP A 146 -14.14 26.98 7.20
C ASP A 146 -14.87 28.14 7.86
N MET A 147 -14.59 28.46 9.13
CA MET A 147 -15.19 29.53 9.93
C MET A 147 -14.19 30.11 10.94
N PHE A 148 -14.50 31.30 11.44
CA PHE A 148 -13.76 31.95 12.53
C PHE A 148 -14.16 31.35 13.88
N GLY A 149 -13.29 31.49 14.86
CA GLY A 149 -13.59 31.16 16.27
C GLY A 149 -12.45 30.47 17.02
N ALA A 150 -11.62 29.69 16.36
CA ALA A 150 -10.49 29.01 17.02
C ALA A 150 -9.42 30.00 17.49
N GLU A 151 -9.32 31.19 16.88
CA GLU A 151 -8.43 32.30 17.31
C GLU A 151 -8.88 32.92 18.66
N LYS A 152 -10.06 32.59 19.16
CA LYS A 152 -10.60 33.06 20.43
C LYS A 152 -10.53 32.06 21.57
N LEU A 153 -9.98 30.88 21.29
CA LEU A 153 -9.79 29.82 22.28
C LEU A 153 -8.69 30.19 23.28
N LEU A 154 -8.82 29.69 24.50
CA LEU A 154 -7.94 30.03 25.61
C LEU A 154 -6.64 29.22 25.68
N GLY A 155 -6.49 28.22 24.82
CA GLY A 155 -5.36 27.27 24.90
C GLY A 155 -5.60 26.16 25.93
N ASN A 156 -4.54 25.43 26.28
CA ASN A 156 -4.59 24.36 27.30
C ASN A 156 -5.71 23.32 27.09
N GLY A 157 -5.92 22.90 25.85
CA GLY A 157 -6.93 21.90 25.51
C GLY A 157 -8.31 22.46 25.20
N ASP A 158 -8.52 23.79 25.27
CA ASP A 158 -9.74 24.44 24.79
C ASP A 158 -9.81 24.28 23.26
N MET A 159 -10.88 23.68 22.73
CA MET A 159 -11.00 23.32 21.33
C MET A 159 -12.38 23.55 20.75
N LEU A 160 -12.45 23.69 19.44
CA LEU A 160 -13.68 23.59 18.67
C LEU A 160 -13.72 22.22 17.97
N TYR A 161 -14.67 21.40 18.38
CA TYR A 161 -14.96 20.11 17.77
C TYR A 161 -16.11 20.25 16.77
N TYR A 162 -15.84 19.95 15.51
CA TYR A 162 -16.79 20.07 14.41
C TYR A 162 -17.00 18.70 13.74
N PRO A 163 -17.88 17.84 14.30
CA PRO A 163 -18.18 16.54 13.74
C PRO A 163 -19.06 16.64 12.49
N GLN A 164 -18.98 15.65 11.65
CA GLN A 164 -19.86 15.52 10.47
C GLN A 164 -21.34 15.55 10.87
N GLY A 165 -22.14 16.33 10.11
CA GLY A 165 -23.59 16.45 10.34
C GLY A 165 -24.00 17.55 11.30
N TYR A 166 -23.05 18.22 11.93
CA TYR A 166 -23.34 19.39 12.75
C TYR A 166 -23.28 20.69 11.93
N THR A 167 -24.17 21.62 12.23
CA THR A 167 -24.19 22.95 11.57
C THR A 167 -23.22 23.93 12.19
N LYS A 168 -22.79 23.67 13.43
CA LYS A 168 -21.86 24.51 14.20
C LYS A 168 -20.93 23.63 15.02
N PRO A 169 -19.68 24.07 15.23
CA PRO A 169 -18.75 23.35 16.10
C PRO A 169 -19.22 23.47 17.57
N LEU A 170 -18.86 22.45 18.32
CA LEU A 170 -19.01 22.40 19.76
C LEU A 170 -17.72 22.90 20.42
N ARG A 171 -17.78 23.78 21.38
CA ARG A 171 -16.62 24.12 22.21
C ARG A 171 -16.47 23.08 23.29
N VAL A 172 -15.31 22.47 23.36
CA VAL A 172 -14.98 21.39 24.30
C VAL A 172 -13.69 21.75 25.02
N GLN A 173 -13.65 21.52 26.33
CA GLN A 173 -12.41 21.60 27.10
C GLN A 173 -11.80 20.22 27.22
N GLY A 174 -10.62 20.01 26.59
CA GLY A 174 -9.82 18.82 26.77
C GLY A 174 -9.21 18.77 28.16
N ALA A 175 -9.10 17.58 28.72
CA ALA A 175 -8.33 17.37 29.95
C ALA A 175 -6.84 17.56 29.67
N PHE A 176 -6.12 18.12 30.64
CA PHE A 176 -4.67 18.10 30.60
C PHE A 176 -4.18 16.69 30.97
N VAL A 177 -3.23 16.19 30.18
CA VAL A 177 -2.54 14.93 30.42
C VAL A 177 -1.07 15.24 30.54
N SER A 178 -0.42 14.87 31.66
CA SER A 178 1.00 15.10 31.86
C SER A 178 1.85 14.02 31.18
N ASP A 179 3.14 14.32 30.97
CA ASP A 179 4.09 13.36 30.44
C ASP A 179 4.23 12.13 31.36
N GLU A 180 4.12 12.33 32.68
CA GLU A 180 4.14 11.25 33.67
C GLU A 180 2.95 10.32 33.50
N GLU A 181 1.73 10.87 33.35
CA GLU A 181 0.51 10.07 33.10
C GLU A 181 0.60 9.30 31.77
N VAL A 182 1.16 9.91 30.73
CA VAL A 182 1.41 9.21 29.45
C VAL A 182 2.38 8.06 29.67
N GLN A 183 3.48 8.28 30.41
CA GLN A 183 4.47 7.25 30.70
C GLN A 183 3.86 6.09 31.51
N ASP A 184 3.09 6.39 32.53
CA ASP A 184 2.41 5.40 33.34
C ASP A 184 1.47 4.49 32.51
N VAL A 185 0.70 5.11 31.61
CA VAL A 185 -0.18 4.36 30.67
C VAL A 185 0.65 3.47 29.72
N VAL A 186 1.72 4.01 29.17
CA VAL A 186 2.62 3.24 28.26
C VAL A 186 3.26 2.07 29.00
N ASP A 187 3.74 2.27 30.21
CA ASP A 187 4.36 1.22 31.02
C ASP A 187 3.35 0.15 31.43
N TYR A 188 2.13 0.55 31.78
CA TYR A 188 1.04 -0.39 32.02
C TYR A 188 0.73 -1.25 30.78
N ILE A 189 0.63 -0.62 29.61
CA ILE A 189 0.36 -1.33 28.35
C ILE A 189 1.51 -2.31 28.04
N LYS A 190 2.77 -1.87 28.16
CA LYS A 190 3.94 -2.73 27.93
C LYS A 190 4.00 -3.89 28.91
N GLY A 191 3.69 -3.63 30.18
CA GLY A 191 3.72 -4.66 31.23
C GLY A 191 2.62 -5.72 31.13
N ASN A 192 1.51 -5.41 30.45
CA ASN A 192 0.35 -6.30 30.32
C ASN A 192 0.20 -6.92 28.92
N ASN A 193 1.11 -6.65 27.99
CA ASN A 193 1.10 -7.22 26.66
C ASN A 193 2.46 -7.88 26.34
N GLU A 194 2.46 -8.76 25.35
CA GLU A 194 3.69 -9.31 24.80
C GLU A 194 4.56 -8.21 24.17
N GLU A 195 5.85 -8.47 24.00
CA GLU A 195 6.73 -7.54 23.30
C GLU A 195 6.20 -7.21 21.88
N ALA A 196 6.45 -5.98 21.44
CA ALA A 196 5.99 -5.54 20.13
C ALA A 196 6.63 -6.40 19.02
N SER A 197 5.80 -7.10 18.28
CA SER A 197 6.19 -7.81 17.06
C SER A 197 5.82 -6.95 15.86
N TYR A 198 6.82 -6.36 15.21
CA TYR A 198 6.59 -5.57 14.01
C TYR A 198 6.48 -6.45 12.77
N ASP A 199 5.62 -6.05 11.82
CA ASP A 199 5.49 -6.77 10.55
C ASP A 199 6.63 -6.37 9.61
N GLU A 200 7.55 -7.32 9.39
CA GLU A 200 8.70 -7.12 8.50
C GLU A 200 8.28 -6.95 7.03
N ASN A 201 7.19 -7.57 6.60
CA ASN A 201 6.74 -7.48 5.22
C ASN A 201 6.23 -6.07 4.92
N VAL A 202 5.48 -5.50 5.88
CA VAL A 202 5.02 -4.10 5.79
C VAL A 202 6.22 -3.16 5.77
N THR A 203 7.20 -3.36 6.64
CA THR A 203 8.41 -2.54 6.71
C THR A 203 9.18 -2.58 5.38
N LYS A 204 9.42 -3.77 4.82
CA LYS A 204 10.08 -3.94 3.51
C LYS A 204 9.30 -3.29 2.37
N HIS A 205 7.98 -3.40 2.37
CA HIS A 205 7.13 -2.76 1.36
C HIS A 205 7.23 -1.24 1.40
N ILE A 206 7.24 -0.65 2.59
CA ILE A 206 7.40 0.80 2.79
C ILE A 206 8.80 1.26 2.32
N GLU A 207 9.83 0.50 2.62
CA GLU A 207 11.21 0.80 2.20
C GLU A 207 11.39 0.73 0.69
N SER A 208 10.85 -0.27 0.03
CA SER A 208 10.89 -0.41 -1.42
C SER A 208 10.08 0.66 -2.16
N GLY A 209 8.98 1.14 -1.57
CA GLY A 209 8.17 2.25 -2.11
C GLY A 209 8.82 3.63 -1.94
N ALA A 210 9.73 3.80 -0.96
CA ALA A 210 10.42 5.06 -0.71
C ALA A 210 11.57 5.35 -1.70
N ASP A 211 12.05 4.33 -2.41
CA ASP A 211 13.17 4.43 -3.37
C ASP A 211 12.73 4.91 -4.77
N GLY A 212 11.62 5.61 -4.82
CA GLY A 212 11.22 6.47 -5.93
C GLY A 212 11.26 5.83 -7.32
N SER A 213 10.27 5.06 -7.67
CA SER A 213 9.90 4.93 -9.07
C SER A 213 8.42 5.22 -9.26
N ASP A 214 8.14 6.37 -9.88
CA ASP A 214 6.89 6.66 -10.56
C ASP A 214 6.39 5.42 -11.30
N GLY A 215 5.22 4.93 -10.95
CA GLY A 215 4.66 3.81 -11.69
C GLY A 215 3.32 3.34 -11.15
N ALA A 216 2.29 4.06 -11.51
CA ALA A 216 0.92 3.61 -11.73
C ALA A 216 0.63 2.11 -11.52
N THR A 217 -0.32 1.86 -10.59
CA THR A 217 -1.36 0.81 -10.68
C THR A 217 -1.01 -0.49 -11.39
N ALA A 218 -0.70 -1.52 -10.61
CA ALA A 218 -1.00 -2.88 -11.04
C ALA A 218 -2.19 -3.39 -10.21
N ILE A 219 -3.38 -3.35 -10.81
CA ILE A 219 -4.55 -4.13 -10.40
C ILE A 219 -4.29 -5.56 -10.84
N GLY A 220 -4.31 -6.51 -9.93
CA GLY A 220 -4.28 -7.92 -10.26
C GLY A 220 -3.85 -8.78 -9.08
N GLY A 221 -4.83 -9.37 -8.39
CA GLY A 221 -4.61 -10.29 -7.29
C GLY A 221 -3.98 -11.62 -7.74
N GLY A 222 -3.38 -12.31 -6.79
CA GLY A 222 -2.93 -13.69 -6.94
C GLY A 222 -1.85 -14.02 -5.92
N SER A 223 -2.22 -14.83 -4.94
CA SER A 223 -1.33 -15.42 -3.94
C SER A 223 -0.23 -16.26 -4.60
N GLY A 224 0.98 -16.19 -4.06
CA GLY A 224 2.03 -17.17 -4.37
C GLY A 224 3.40 -16.53 -4.26
N PHE A 225 4.23 -17.10 -3.42
CA PHE A 225 5.65 -16.82 -3.29
C PHE A 225 6.37 -16.85 -4.65
N GLU A 226 7.36 -15.94 -4.81
CA GLU A 226 8.31 -15.88 -5.91
C GLU A 226 7.75 -15.43 -7.27
N ASP A 227 7.75 -14.14 -7.51
CA ASP A 227 8.42 -13.53 -8.67
C ASP A 227 8.28 -12.00 -8.63
N THR A 228 9.36 -11.29 -8.33
CA THR A 228 9.45 -9.83 -8.44
C THR A 228 9.42 -9.33 -9.90
N ARG A 229 9.06 -10.20 -10.86
CA ARG A 229 9.04 -9.91 -12.29
C ARG A 229 7.80 -9.12 -12.69
N ASP A 230 7.99 -8.19 -13.61
CA ASP A 230 6.87 -7.43 -14.18
C ASP A 230 5.85 -8.36 -14.86
N SER A 231 4.55 -8.03 -14.79
CA SER A 231 3.49 -8.82 -15.41
C SER A 231 3.69 -9.09 -16.91
N TYR A 232 4.42 -8.22 -17.60
CA TYR A 232 4.79 -8.39 -19.01
C TYR A 232 6.11 -9.13 -19.22
N PHE A 233 6.79 -9.61 -18.17
CA PHE A 233 8.07 -10.29 -18.29
C PHE A 233 8.04 -11.46 -19.27
N ALA A 234 7.08 -12.36 -19.12
CA ALA A 234 6.95 -13.55 -19.97
C ALA A 234 6.63 -13.19 -21.43
N GLU A 235 5.69 -12.25 -21.64
CA GLU A 235 5.31 -11.82 -22.98
C GLU A 235 6.42 -11.01 -23.65
N ALA A 236 7.11 -10.16 -22.90
CA ALA A 236 8.25 -9.38 -23.38
C ALA A 236 9.44 -10.28 -23.76
N GLY A 237 9.72 -11.29 -22.94
CA GLY A 237 10.74 -12.28 -23.23
C GLY A 237 10.44 -13.07 -24.51
N ARG A 238 9.20 -13.57 -24.69
CA ARG A 238 8.76 -14.23 -25.93
C ARG A 238 8.94 -13.34 -27.15
N LEU A 239 8.55 -12.07 -27.04
CA LEU A 239 8.69 -11.11 -28.13
C LEU A 239 10.17 -10.87 -28.50
N ILE A 240 11.03 -10.66 -27.50
CA ILE A 240 12.46 -10.39 -27.68
C ILE A 240 13.15 -11.60 -28.30
N VAL A 241 12.90 -12.79 -27.78
CA VAL A 241 13.50 -14.03 -28.26
C VAL A 241 13.03 -14.35 -29.70
N SER A 242 11.73 -14.13 -30.01
CA SER A 242 11.18 -14.33 -31.35
C SER A 242 11.72 -13.34 -32.39
N LYS A 243 12.11 -12.12 -31.97
CA LYS A 243 12.63 -11.07 -32.82
C LYS A 243 14.17 -11.02 -32.87
N GLU A 244 14.83 -11.82 -32.03
CA GLU A 244 16.28 -11.84 -31.84
C GLU A 244 16.92 -10.46 -31.59
N LYS A 245 16.14 -9.54 -31.00
CA LYS A 245 16.57 -8.16 -30.72
C LYS A 245 15.91 -7.63 -29.45
N GLY A 246 16.74 -7.29 -28.43
CA GLY A 246 16.31 -6.65 -27.19
C GLY A 246 16.37 -5.12 -27.29
N SER A 247 15.23 -4.44 -27.38
CA SER A 247 15.17 -2.98 -27.46
C SER A 247 14.05 -2.42 -26.59
N ILE A 248 14.39 -1.46 -25.73
CA ILE A 248 13.42 -0.73 -24.88
C ILE A 248 12.32 -0.11 -25.74
N GLY A 249 12.67 0.54 -26.85
CA GLY A 249 11.68 1.17 -27.75
C GLY A 249 10.75 0.15 -28.46
N MET A 250 11.15 -1.11 -28.56
CA MET A 250 10.28 -2.17 -29.06
C MET A 250 9.24 -2.56 -28.01
N LEU A 251 9.64 -2.71 -26.75
CA LEU A 251 8.72 -3.00 -25.65
C LEU A 251 7.71 -1.86 -25.46
N GLN A 252 8.16 -0.61 -25.46
CA GLN A 252 7.27 0.55 -25.38
C GLN A 252 6.16 0.52 -26.44
N ARG A 253 6.52 0.24 -27.69
CA ARG A 253 5.56 0.23 -28.80
C ARG A 253 4.60 -0.95 -28.77
N ASN A 254 5.09 -2.13 -28.42
CA ASN A 254 4.24 -3.33 -28.42
C ASN A 254 3.30 -3.39 -27.21
N PHE A 255 3.79 -3.03 -26.02
CA PHE A 255 3.02 -3.10 -24.78
C PHE A 255 2.38 -1.77 -24.37
N LYS A 256 2.63 -0.67 -25.13
CA LYS A 256 2.15 0.69 -24.84
C LYS A 256 2.52 1.16 -23.42
N ILE A 257 3.72 0.84 -22.98
CA ILE A 257 4.26 1.17 -21.65
C ILE A 257 5.29 2.32 -21.72
N GLY A 258 5.48 3.01 -20.60
CA GLY A 258 6.48 4.08 -20.48
C GLY A 258 7.91 3.55 -20.53
N PHE A 259 8.88 4.46 -20.78
CA PHE A 259 10.30 4.15 -20.89
C PHE A 259 10.84 3.41 -19.65
N ASN A 260 10.54 3.92 -18.45
CA ASN A 260 11.05 3.36 -17.18
C ASN A 260 10.58 1.91 -16.96
N ARG A 261 9.31 1.60 -17.27
CA ARG A 261 8.79 0.24 -17.15
C ARG A 261 9.42 -0.70 -18.19
N ALA A 262 9.57 -0.23 -19.43
CA ALA A 262 10.21 -1.01 -20.48
C ALA A 262 11.71 -1.27 -20.16
N ALA A 263 12.43 -0.30 -19.59
CA ALA A 263 13.80 -0.45 -19.13
C ALA A 263 13.88 -1.51 -18.01
N ARG A 264 13.03 -1.42 -16.98
CA ARG A 264 13.00 -2.40 -15.89
C ARG A 264 12.71 -3.83 -16.38
N ILE A 265 11.79 -4.01 -17.33
CA ILE A 265 11.55 -5.33 -17.94
C ILE A 265 12.81 -5.83 -18.67
N MET A 266 13.51 -4.95 -19.37
CA MET A 266 14.78 -5.30 -20.03
C MET A 266 15.87 -5.71 -19.04
N ASP A 267 15.94 -5.04 -17.88
CA ASP A 267 16.91 -5.36 -16.84
C ASP A 267 16.57 -6.70 -16.15
N GLN A 268 15.29 -6.98 -15.91
CA GLN A 268 14.85 -8.28 -15.43
C GLN A 268 15.14 -9.42 -16.43
N LEU A 269 15.04 -9.16 -17.73
CA LEU A 269 15.40 -10.12 -18.77
C LEU A 269 16.91 -10.33 -18.87
N GLU A 270 17.72 -9.30 -18.56
CA GLU A 270 19.17 -9.42 -18.45
C GLU A 270 19.55 -10.26 -17.23
N GLU A 271 18.97 -9.97 -16.08
CA GLU A 271 19.18 -10.70 -14.82
C GLU A 271 18.78 -12.18 -14.96
N ALA A 272 17.74 -12.46 -15.72
CA ALA A 272 17.34 -13.83 -16.08
C ALA A 272 18.21 -14.47 -17.16
N GLY A 273 19.22 -13.77 -17.69
CA GLY A 273 20.11 -14.28 -18.74
C GLY A 273 19.49 -14.43 -20.14
N VAL A 274 18.30 -13.82 -20.34
CA VAL A 274 17.60 -13.86 -21.64
C VAL A 274 18.26 -12.92 -22.65
N VAL A 275 18.71 -11.76 -22.17
CA VAL A 275 19.43 -10.76 -22.99
C VAL A 275 20.75 -10.38 -22.35
N GLY A 276 21.66 -9.88 -23.16
CA GLY A 276 22.96 -9.36 -22.72
C GLY A 276 22.88 -7.94 -22.17
N PRO A 277 24.01 -7.43 -21.63
CA PRO A 277 24.10 -6.11 -21.02
C PRO A 277 23.81 -4.98 -22.01
N GLU A 278 23.52 -3.81 -21.45
CA GLU A 278 23.26 -2.59 -22.24
C GLU A 278 24.47 -2.20 -23.09
N MET A 279 24.24 -2.00 -24.38
CA MET A 279 25.25 -1.61 -25.35
C MET A 279 25.00 -0.18 -25.90
N GLY A 280 24.58 0.73 -25.06
CA GLY A 280 24.23 2.11 -25.41
C GLY A 280 22.98 2.16 -26.30
N THR A 281 23.07 2.78 -27.47
CA THR A 281 21.91 2.94 -28.38
C THR A 281 21.61 1.70 -29.24
N LYS A 282 22.43 0.65 -29.16
CA LYS A 282 22.24 -0.60 -29.93
C LYS A 282 21.29 -1.56 -29.18
N PRO A 283 20.51 -2.37 -29.92
CA PRO A 283 19.71 -3.42 -29.28
C PRO A 283 20.62 -4.42 -28.54
N ARG A 284 20.18 -4.88 -27.35
CA ARG A 284 20.85 -5.91 -26.55
C ARG A 284 20.85 -7.25 -27.32
N THR A 285 21.91 -8.03 -27.19
CA THR A 285 21.97 -9.36 -27.75
C THR A 285 21.03 -10.31 -27.03
N VAL A 286 20.46 -11.28 -27.76
CA VAL A 286 19.57 -12.29 -27.18
C VAL A 286 20.38 -13.58 -27.01
N HIS A 287 20.32 -14.17 -25.81
CA HIS A 287 21.12 -15.33 -25.43
C HIS A 287 20.33 -16.63 -25.39
N MET A 288 18.99 -16.57 -25.35
CA MET A 288 18.12 -17.73 -25.30
C MET A 288 17.36 -17.92 -26.61
N THR A 289 17.15 -19.16 -26.99
CA THR A 289 16.22 -19.53 -28.07
C THR A 289 14.78 -19.54 -27.55
N PRO A 290 13.74 -19.47 -28.43
CA PRO A 290 12.33 -19.56 -28.00
C PRO A 290 12.05 -20.80 -27.16
N THR A 291 12.61 -21.95 -27.51
CA THR A 291 12.45 -23.20 -26.78
C THR A 291 13.07 -23.15 -25.38
N GLN A 292 14.29 -22.60 -25.28
CA GLN A 292 14.94 -22.41 -23.98
C GLN A 292 14.22 -21.45 -23.06
N PHE A 293 13.62 -20.39 -23.61
CA PHE A 293 12.86 -19.44 -22.82
C PHE A 293 11.55 -20.05 -22.30
N GLU A 294 10.84 -20.86 -23.10
CA GLU A 294 9.65 -21.57 -22.62
C GLU A 294 10.00 -22.63 -21.54
N GLN A 295 11.12 -23.30 -21.65
CA GLN A 295 11.63 -24.19 -20.61
C GLN A 295 11.99 -23.44 -19.33
N PHE A 296 12.56 -22.27 -19.47
CA PHE A 296 12.85 -21.38 -18.32
C PHE A 296 11.58 -20.91 -17.59
N LEU A 297 10.51 -20.63 -18.32
CA LEU A 297 9.22 -20.23 -17.73
C LEU A 297 8.47 -21.41 -17.07
N ASN A 298 8.66 -22.64 -17.58
CA ASN A 298 7.98 -23.86 -17.13
C ASN A 298 8.98 -25.00 -16.88
N PRO A 299 9.73 -24.99 -15.76
CA PRO A 299 10.70 -26.05 -15.47
C PRO A 299 10.08 -27.45 -15.31
N SER A 300 8.79 -27.51 -14.94
CA SER A 300 8.08 -28.76 -14.66
C SER A 300 7.63 -29.55 -15.91
N ALA A 301 7.80 -29.02 -17.11
CA ALA A 301 7.37 -29.69 -18.34
C ALA A 301 8.40 -30.70 -18.93
N VAL A 302 9.58 -30.81 -18.31
CA VAL A 302 10.70 -31.64 -18.87
C VAL A 302 10.71 -33.05 -18.29
N SER A 303 10.02 -33.38 -17.23
CA SER A 303 10.01 -34.73 -16.63
C SER A 303 9.06 -35.75 -17.32
N ALA A 304 8.39 -35.38 -18.40
CA ALA A 304 7.39 -36.26 -19.05
C ALA A 304 7.84 -36.87 -20.41
N VAL A 305 9.08 -36.66 -20.84
CA VAL A 305 9.51 -37.11 -22.21
C VAL A 305 10.70 -38.11 -22.18
N GLU A 306 11.19 -38.51 -21.01
CA GLU A 306 12.31 -39.48 -20.92
C GLU A 306 11.90 -40.92 -20.54
N GLU A 307 10.63 -41.32 -20.70
CA GLU A 307 10.23 -42.73 -20.59
C GLU A 307 9.43 -43.17 -21.81
N GLU A 308 10.11 -43.43 -22.94
CA GLU A 308 9.64 -44.40 -23.97
C GLU A 308 10.67 -44.58 -25.08
N TYR A 309 11.72 -45.37 -24.85
CA TYR A 309 12.32 -46.20 -25.87
C TYR A 309 12.67 -47.56 -25.28
N PRO A 310 11.96 -48.63 -25.64
CA PRO A 310 12.43 -49.97 -25.37
C PRO A 310 13.59 -50.32 -26.32
N VAL A 311 14.74 -50.63 -25.74
CA VAL A 311 15.82 -51.27 -26.44
C VAL A 311 15.39 -52.68 -26.79
N SER A 312 15.15 -52.99 -28.04
CA SER A 312 15.08 -54.37 -28.53
C SER A 312 16.49 -54.87 -28.78
N ASP A 313 16.98 -55.73 -27.90
CA ASP A 313 18.01 -56.69 -28.21
C ASP A 313 17.46 -57.72 -29.17
N ASP A 314 18.01 -57.80 -30.38
CA ASP A 314 18.11 -59.04 -31.14
C ASP A 314 19.19 -58.90 -32.24
N PHE A 315 20.16 -59.83 -32.11
CA PHE A 315 21.28 -60.27 -33.00
C PHE A 315 22.58 -59.48 -32.88
#